data_b32dedbac65357c82ef287c085b2c175
#
_entry.id   b32dedbac65357c82ef287c085b2c175
#
_cell.length_a   1.000
_cell.length_b   1.000
_cell.length_c   1.000
_cell.angle_alpha   90.00
_cell.angle_beta   90.00
_cell.angle_gamma   90.00
#
_symmetry.space_group_name_H-M   'P 1'
#
loop_
_entity.id
_entity.type
_entity.pdbx_description
1 polymer ?
#
loop_
_entity_poly.entity_id
_entity_poly.type
_entity_poly.pdbx_seq_one_letter_code
_entity_poly.pdbx_strand_id
1 'polypeptide(L)'
;MICETFDIKNENSQEYARLNTYLISHSDSIKTETRPLIILCPGGGYWFTSEREGEMLALQFVAAGFHAAILWYSVKPATFPTALLELAKSVELVRKHAKEWYVDPDKIVVEGCSAGGHLAASYGVFWHEDFVSNKLQVSKDILKPNGMILSYPVITSGEFAHRGSFNNLLRDQYTEEMLEKTSLEKQVNEYVPRAFIWH
;
A
#
# COMPACT_ATOMS: atom_id res chain seq x y z
N MET A 1 2.82 19.00 -13.21
CA MET A 1 2.71 17.69 -12.52
C MET A 1 3.82 16.79 -13.04
N ILE A 2 4.51 16.08 -12.16
CA ILE A 2 5.59 15.14 -12.50
C ILE A 2 5.03 13.74 -12.35
N CYS A 3 5.08 12.95 -13.43
CA CYS A 3 4.59 11.57 -13.44
C CYS A 3 5.74 10.66 -13.84
N GLU A 4 6.11 9.74 -12.97
CA GLU A 4 7.22 8.81 -13.17
C GLU A 4 6.82 7.39 -12.75
N THR A 5 7.56 6.42 -13.26
CA THR A 5 7.34 5.00 -12.96
C THR A 5 8.59 4.43 -12.31
N PHE A 6 8.41 3.77 -11.16
CA PHE A 6 9.49 3.18 -10.38
C PHE A 6 9.34 1.67 -10.26
N ASP A 7 10.47 0.99 -10.33
CA ASP A 7 10.56 -0.44 -10.05
C ASP A 7 10.55 -0.68 -8.52
N ILE A 8 9.53 -1.41 -8.07
CA ILE A 8 9.37 -1.80 -6.67
C ILE A 8 9.38 -3.34 -6.51
N LYS A 9 9.80 -4.05 -7.53
CA LYS A 9 9.80 -5.52 -7.53
C LYS A 9 10.72 -6.10 -6.46
N ASN A 10 10.31 -7.22 -5.92
CA ASN A 10 11.11 -8.14 -5.09
C ASN A 10 11.23 -9.49 -5.81
N GLU A 11 11.86 -10.47 -5.18
CA GLU A 11 12.18 -11.79 -5.76
C GLU A 11 10.96 -12.51 -6.40
N ASN A 12 9.75 -12.35 -5.82
CA ASN A 12 8.54 -13.05 -6.24
C ASN A 12 7.53 -12.14 -6.98
N SER A 13 7.95 -10.94 -7.32
CA SER A 13 7.09 -9.97 -8.00
C SER A 13 6.80 -10.33 -9.44
N GLN A 14 5.61 -9.97 -9.88
CA GLN A 14 5.25 -10.02 -11.31
C GLN A 14 5.97 -8.90 -12.07
N GLU A 15 6.27 -9.13 -13.34
CA GLU A 15 7.01 -8.17 -14.19
C GLU A 15 6.35 -6.79 -14.32
N TYR A 16 5.03 -6.73 -14.21
CA TYR A 16 4.28 -5.46 -14.31
C TYR A 16 4.26 -4.66 -13.01
N ALA A 17 4.73 -5.23 -11.88
CA ALA A 17 4.69 -4.56 -10.58
C ALA A 17 5.52 -3.27 -10.59
N ARG A 18 4.88 -2.15 -10.25
CA ARG A 18 5.47 -0.83 -10.32
C ARG A 18 4.75 0.19 -9.45
N LEU A 19 5.41 1.27 -9.13
CA LEU A 19 4.83 2.47 -8.52
C LEU A 19 4.78 3.59 -9.55
N ASN A 20 3.59 4.13 -9.80
CA ASN A 20 3.42 5.31 -10.65
C ASN A 20 3.15 6.53 -9.76
N THR A 21 3.94 7.59 -9.89
CA THR A 21 3.80 8.81 -9.09
C THR A 21 3.07 9.91 -9.84
N TYR A 22 2.34 10.73 -9.09
CA TYR A 22 1.62 11.93 -9.54
C TYR A 22 1.97 13.07 -8.57
N LEU A 23 3.07 13.76 -8.84
CA LEU A 23 3.60 14.78 -7.96
C LEU A 23 3.23 16.18 -8.45
N ILE A 24 2.69 17.00 -7.57
CA ILE A 24 2.45 18.42 -7.85
C ILE A 24 3.81 19.10 -7.93
N SER A 25 4.07 19.80 -9.04
CA SER A 25 5.33 20.53 -9.23
C SER A 25 5.50 21.59 -8.14
N HIS A 26 6.71 21.70 -7.61
CA HIS A 26 7.06 22.78 -6.69
C HIS A 26 7.02 24.14 -7.39
N SER A 27 6.67 25.16 -6.65
CA SER A 27 6.72 26.55 -7.11
C SER A 27 7.04 27.48 -5.96
N ASP A 28 8.07 28.29 -6.12
CA ASP A 28 8.51 29.28 -5.09
C ASP A 28 7.46 30.36 -4.80
N SER A 29 6.49 30.54 -5.71
CA SER A 29 5.37 31.46 -5.51
C SER A 29 4.24 30.90 -4.64
N ILE A 30 4.29 29.61 -4.31
CA ILE A 30 3.32 28.93 -3.45
C ILE A 30 4.00 28.64 -2.10
N LYS A 31 3.40 29.11 -1.00
CA LYS A 31 3.94 28.93 0.36
C LYS A 31 3.92 27.49 0.90
N THR A 32 3.56 26.50 0.10
CA THR A 32 3.53 25.10 0.52
C THR A 32 4.89 24.46 0.25
N GLU A 33 5.64 24.21 1.31
CA GLU A 33 6.98 23.63 1.23
C GLU A 33 6.93 22.13 0.91
N THR A 34 6.09 21.38 1.63
CA THR A 34 5.93 19.93 1.47
C THR A 34 4.45 19.54 1.47
N ARG A 35 4.12 18.38 0.91
CA ARG A 35 2.76 17.86 0.83
C ARG A 35 2.69 16.43 1.37
N PRO A 36 1.58 16.01 1.98
CA PRO A 36 1.32 14.59 2.21
C PRO A 36 1.33 13.83 0.90
N LEU A 37 1.70 12.53 0.96
CA LEU A 37 1.59 11.63 -0.18
C LEU A 37 0.71 10.44 0.17
N ILE A 38 -0.22 10.11 -0.74
CA ILE A 38 -1.10 8.97 -0.63
C ILE A 38 -0.64 7.89 -1.60
N ILE A 39 -0.31 6.69 -1.09
CA ILE A 39 -0.03 5.50 -1.92
C ILE A 39 -1.33 4.72 -2.04
N LEU A 40 -1.83 4.59 -3.25
CA LEU A 40 -3.09 3.95 -3.60
C LEU A 40 -2.85 2.48 -3.97
N CYS A 41 -3.58 1.57 -3.33
CA CYS A 41 -3.61 0.14 -3.61
C CYS A 41 -4.98 -0.22 -4.19
N PRO A 42 -5.12 -0.32 -5.53
CA PRO A 42 -6.40 -0.66 -6.15
C PRO A 42 -6.90 -2.06 -5.74
N GLY A 43 -8.22 -2.26 -5.72
CA GLY A 43 -8.84 -3.56 -5.48
C GLY A 43 -8.74 -4.50 -6.67
N GLY A 44 -9.44 -5.63 -6.58
CA GLY A 44 -9.50 -6.63 -7.64
C GLY A 44 -9.33 -8.06 -7.15
N GLY A 45 -9.55 -8.31 -5.84
CA GLY A 45 -9.60 -9.66 -5.26
C GLY A 45 -8.28 -10.42 -5.31
N TYR A 46 -7.14 -9.75 -5.43
CA TYR A 46 -5.82 -10.34 -5.71
C TYR A 46 -5.79 -11.18 -7.01
N TRP A 47 -6.75 -10.94 -7.89
CA TRP A 47 -6.81 -11.53 -9.23
C TRP A 47 -6.31 -10.57 -10.30
N PHE A 48 -6.62 -9.28 -10.15
CA PHE A 48 -6.17 -8.16 -10.96
C PHE A 48 -6.08 -6.90 -10.09
N THR A 49 -5.57 -5.80 -10.64
CA THR A 49 -5.63 -4.47 -10.04
C THR A 49 -6.60 -3.60 -10.84
N SER A 50 -7.58 -2.99 -10.14
CA SER A 50 -8.67 -2.25 -10.76
C SER A 50 -8.21 -0.88 -11.27
N GLU A 51 -8.24 -0.64 -12.57
CA GLU A 51 -7.91 0.67 -13.15
C GLU A 51 -8.87 1.78 -12.69
N ARG A 52 -10.11 1.43 -12.30
CA ARG A 52 -11.11 2.38 -11.79
C ARG A 52 -10.70 3.01 -10.47
N GLU A 53 -9.92 2.30 -9.67
CA GLU A 53 -9.43 2.69 -8.35
C GLU A 53 -7.96 3.17 -8.41
N GLY A 54 -7.46 3.37 -9.62
CA GLY A 54 -6.12 3.86 -9.89
C GLY A 54 -6.09 5.37 -10.17
N GLU A 55 -5.82 5.75 -11.42
CA GLU A 55 -5.56 7.13 -11.82
C GLU A 55 -6.70 8.09 -11.50
N MET A 56 -7.96 7.65 -11.69
CA MET A 56 -9.13 8.48 -11.37
C MET A 56 -9.13 8.91 -9.90
N LEU A 57 -8.78 8.00 -8.99
CA LEU A 57 -8.72 8.31 -7.56
C LEU A 57 -7.47 9.12 -7.22
N ALA A 58 -6.31 8.80 -7.81
CA ALA A 58 -5.07 9.57 -7.63
C ALA A 58 -5.27 11.06 -7.99
N LEU A 59 -5.96 11.34 -9.09
CA LEU A 59 -6.23 12.70 -9.54
C LEU A 59 -7.14 13.47 -8.58
N GLN A 60 -8.06 12.81 -7.86
CA GLN A 60 -8.87 13.46 -6.81
C GLN A 60 -7.99 13.91 -5.64
N PHE A 61 -7.05 13.08 -5.19
CA PHE A 61 -6.09 13.46 -4.15
C PHE A 61 -5.19 14.60 -4.63
N VAL A 62 -4.71 14.55 -5.87
CA VAL A 62 -3.90 15.63 -6.47
C VAL A 62 -4.70 16.94 -6.53
N ALA A 63 -5.97 16.90 -6.94
CA ALA A 63 -6.84 18.07 -6.96
C ALA A 63 -7.09 18.65 -5.56
N ALA A 64 -7.07 17.81 -4.52
CA ALA A 64 -7.16 18.21 -3.13
C ALA A 64 -5.82 18.71 -2.54
N GLY A 65 -4.75 18.72 -3.33
CA GLY A 65 -3.44 19.26 -2.94
C GLY A 65 -2.46 18.25 -2.34
N PHE A 66 -2.75 16.96 -2.42
CA PHE A 66 -1.85 15.89 -2.02
C PHE A 66 -0.96 15.45 -3.19
N HIS A 67 0.19 14.89 -2.91
CA HIS A 67 0.84 14.01 -3.85
C HIS A 67 0.14 12.65 -3.83
N ALA A 68 0.17 11.95 -4.96
CA ALA A 68 -0.37 10.60 -5.04
C ALA A 68 0.61 9.66 -5.73
N ALA A 69 0.52 8.37 -5.41
CA ALA A 69 1.20 7.31 -6.13
C ALA A 69 0.27 6.10 -6.21
N ILE A 70 0.33 5.36 -7.31
CA ILE A 70 -0.47 4.15 -7.52
C ILE A 70 0.48 2.96 -7.51
N LEU A 71 0.24 2.03 -6.61
CA LEU A 71 0.94 0.76 -6.56
C LEU A 71 0.18 -0.29 -7.39
N TRP A 72 0.73 -0.63 -8.54
CA TRP A 72 0.30 -1.77 -9.34
C TRP A 72 1.03 -3.01 -8.81
N TYR A 73 0.48 -3.57 -7.75
CA TYR A 73 1.10 -4.66 -7.01
C TYR A 73 0.88 -6.02 -7.67
N SER A 74 1.75 -6.97 -7.35
CA SER A 74 1.65 -8.35 -7.81
C SER A 74 0.41 -9.02 -7.24
N VAL A 75 -0.40 -9.57 -8.13
CA VAL A 75 -1.54 -10.42 -7.81
C VAL A 75 -1.22 -11.86 -8.20
N LYS A 76 -2.16 -12.78 -8.05
CA LYS A 76 -2.01 -14.18 -8.50
C LYS A 76 -1.29 -14.27 -9.86
N PRO A 77 -0.22 -15.07 -10.01
CA PRO A 77 0.20 -16.19 -9.16
C PRO A 77 1.06 -15.84 -7.94
N ALA A 78 1.45 -14.58 -7.73
CA ALA A 78 2.14 -14.17 -6.52
C ALA A 78 1.28 -14.40 -5.27
N THR A 79 1.93 -14.74 -4.15
CA THR A 79 1.29 -15.04 -2.88
C THR A 79 1.76 -14.10 -1.78
N PHE A 80 1.10 -14.11 -0.63
CA PHE A 80 1.58 -13.40 0.56
C PHE A 80 3.02 -13.86 0.91
N PRO A 81 3.96 -12.95 1.23
CA PRO A 81 3.79 -11.53 1.43
C PRO A 81 4.25 -10.64 0.26
N THR A 82 4.27 -11.11 -0.99
CA THR A 82 4.85 -10.41 -2.13
C THR A 82 4.34 -8.98 -2.28
N ALA A 83 3.02 -8.77 -2.39
CA ALA A 83 2.43 -7.45 -2.53
C ALA A 83 2.69 -6.55 -1.31
N LEU A 84 2.73 -7.12 -0.11
CA LEU A 84 3.06 -6.38 1.12
C LEU A 84 4.49 -5.83 1.08
N LEU A 85 5.45 -6.62 0.59
CA LEU A 85 6.84 -6.17 0.43
C LEU A 85 6.99 -5.11 -0.66
N GLU A 86 6.18 -5.18 -1.72
CA GLU A 86 6.12 -4.15 -2.77
C GLU A 86 5.58 -2.82 -2.21
N LEU A 87 4.55 -2.87 -1.36
CA LEU A 87 4.04 -1.68 -0.67
C LEU A 87 5.08 -1.12 0.31
N ALA A 88 5.77 -1.97 1.06
CA ALA A 88 6.84 -1.57 1.95
C ALA A 88 7.98 -0.86 1.19
N LYS A 89 8.39 -1.41 0.05
CA LYS A 89 9.40 -0.80 -0.84
C LYS A 89 8.92 0.52 -1.43
N SER A 90 7.62 0.65 -1.69
CA SER A 90 7.02 1.91 -2.16
C SER A 90 7.06 2.99 -1.08
N VAL A 91 6.76 2.66 0.18
CA VAL A 91 6.86 3.60 1.31
C VAL A 91 8.32 4.01 1.54
N GLU A 92 9.24 3.06 1.50
CA GLU A 92 10.68 3.32 1.57
C GLU A 92 11.13 4.28 0.48
N LEU A 93 10.77 4.01 -0.78
CA LEU A 93 11.11 4.83 -1.94
C LEU A 93 10.62 6.27 -1.75
N VAL A 94 9.35 6.45 -1.42
CA VAL A 94 8.75 7.76 -1.18
C VAL A 94 9.50 8.51 -0.07
N ARG A 95 9.81 7.84 1.04
CA ARG A 95 10.50 8.49 2.17
C ARG A 95 11.94 8.85 1.85
N LYS A 96 12.65 8.04 1.07
CA LYS A 96 14.01 8.36 0.59
C LYS A 96 14.03 9.57 -0.33
N HIS A 97 13.03 9.72 -1.18
CA HIS A 97 12.90 10.84 -2.12
C HIS A 97 12.08 12.03 -1.55
N ALA A 98 11.69 11.99 -0.28
CA ALA A 98 10.76 12.97 0.29
C ALA A 98 11.22 14.42 0.08
N LYS A 99 12.51 14.70 0.26
CA LYS A 99 13.08 16.05 0.04
C LYS A 99 13.01 16.47 -1.43
N GLU A 100 13.39 15.60 -2.34
CA GLU A 100 13.42 15.85 -3.79
C GLU A 100 12.01 16.05 -4.35
N TRP A 101 11.05 15.26 -3.85
CA TRP A 101 9.66 15.27 -4.30
C TRP A 101 8.77 16.26 -3.54
N TYR A 102 9.35 17.01 -2.58
CA TYR A 102 8.58 17.91 -1.70
C TYR A 102 7.45 17.17 -0.96
N VAL A 103 7.71 15.93 -0.55
CA VAL A 103 6.82 15.11 0.29
C VAL A 103 7.14 15.39 1.76
N ASP A 104 6.11 15.50 2.59
CA ASP A 104 6.24 15.48 4.04
C ASP A 104 6.51 14.02 4.50
N PRO A 105 7.71 13.69 4.99
CA PRO A 105 8.06 12.32 5.35
C PRO A 105 7.22 11.76 6.52
N ASP A 106 6.59 12.65 7.29
CA ASP A 106 5.72 12.29 8.41
C ASP A 106 4.22 12.23 8.02
N LYS A 107 3.93 12.33 6.71
CA LYS A 107 2.57 12.27 6.15
C LYS A 107 2.49 11.39 4.92
N ILE A 108 3.05 10.19 4.99
CA ILE A 108 2.91 9.14 3.99
C ILE A 108 1.77 8.22 4.42
N VAL A 109 0.68 8.25 3.67
CA VAL A 109 -0.55 7.49 3.96
C VAL A 109 -0.72 6.40 2.92
N VAL A 110 -1.12 5.21 3.36
CA VAL A 110 -1.49 4.12 2.46
C VAL A 110 -3.02 4.06 2.35
N GLU A 111 -3.51 4.03 1.14
CA GLU A 111 -4.93 3.91 0.84
C GLU A 111 -5.18 2.59 0.10
N GLY A 112 -6.32 1.94 0.35
CA GLY A 112 -6.67 0.76 -0.42
C GLY A 112 -8.16 0.49 -0.48
N CYS A 113 -8.59 0.01 -1.66
CA CYS A 113 -9.96 -0.37 -1.96
C CYS A 113 -10.10 -1.91 -1.95
N SER A 114 -11.13 -2.45 -1.29
CA SER A 114 -11.46 -3.88 -1.34
C SER A 114 -10.25 -4.78 -0.98
N ALA A 115 -9.73 -5.60 -1.89
CA ALA A 115 -8.51 -6.38 -1.69
C ALA A 115 -7.25 -5.49 -1.54
N GLY A 116 -7.21 -4.31 -2.19
CA GLY A 116 -6.19 -3.30 -1.94
C GLY A 116 -6.29 -2.70 -0.53
N GLY A 117 -7.52 -2.61 0.01
CA GLY A 117 -7.76 -2.27 1.41
C GLY A 117 -7.21 -3.34 2.36
N HIS A 118 -7.30 -4.62 2.00
CA HIS A 118 -6.63 -5.69 2.73
C HIS A 118 -5.11 -5.54 2.68
N LEU A 119 -4.54 -5.19 1.53
CA LEU A 119 -3.11 -4.94 1.39
C LEU A 119 -2.65 -3.76 2.25
N ALA A 120 -3.35 -2.63 2.20
CA ALA A 120 -3.06 -1.45 3.02
C ALA A 120 -3.17 -1.76 4.52
N ALA A 121 -4.21 -2.48 4.94
CA ALA A 121 -4.39 -2.91 6.33
C ALA A 121 -3.32 -3.93 6.75
N SER A 122 -2.98 -4.91 5.89
CA SER A 122 -1.85 -5.84 6.13
C SER A 122 -0.56 -5.09 6.38
N TYR A 123 -0.27 -4.08 5.56
CA TYR A 123 0.90 -3.24 5.77
C TYR A 123 0.82 -2.50 7.10
N GLY A 124 -0.33 -1.93 7.44
CA GLY A 124 -0.55 -1.22 8.70
C GLY A 124 -0.28 -2.07 9.95
N VAL A 125 -0.57 -3.37 9.90
CA VAL A 125 -0.35 -4.27 11.05
C VAL A 125 1.03 -4.93 11.03
N PHE A 126 1.69 -5.10 9.88
CA PHE A 126 2.95 -5.85 9.75
C PHE A 126 4.19 -5.00 9.42
N TRP A 127 4.08 -3.70 9.15
CA TRP A 127 5.21 -2.88 8.74
C TRP A 127 6.41 -2.96 9.69
N HIS A 128 6.17 -3.16 10.99
CA HIS A 128 7.17 -3.20 12.06
C HIS A 128 7.80 -4.60 12.26
N GLU A 129 7.28 -5.62 11.59
CA GLU A 129 7.74 -6.99 11.71
C GLU A 129 9.12 -7.21 11.06
N ASP A 130 9.93 -8.07 11.71
CA ASP A 130 11.29 -8.35 11.24
C ASP A 130 11.33 -8.94 9.83
N PHE A 131 10.33 -9.74 9.45
CA PHE A 131 10.31 -10.33 8.11
C PHE A 131 10.19 -9.26 7.00
N VAL A 132 9.59 -8.09 7.27
CA VAL A 132 9.48 -6.99 6.31
C VAL A 132 10.82 -6.26 6.19
N SER A 133 11.37 -5.79 7.32
CA SER A 133 12.62 -5.03 7.35
C SER A 133 13.82 -5.85 6.88
N ASN A 134 13.89 -7.14 7.25
CA ASN A 134 14.98 -8.02 6.85
C ASN A 134 14.97 -8.35 5.34
N LYS A 135 13.77 -8.55 4.77
CA LYS A 135 13.65 -8.80 3.32
C LYS A 135 14.08 -7.58 2.49
N LEU A 136 13.80 -6.38 2.96
CA LEU A 136 14.18 -5.13 2.29
C LEU A 136 15.57 -4.64 2.70
N GLN A 137 16.18 -5.20 3.75
CA GLN A 137 17.48 -4.79 4.31
C GLN A 137 17.52 -3.31 4.72
N VAL A 138 16.45 -2.85 5.36
CA VAL A 138 16.27 -1.45 5.80
C VAL A 138 15.81 -1.37 7.25
N SER A 139 16.01 -0.20 7.87
CA SER A 139 15.48 0.12 9.20
C SER A 139 13.95 0.16 9.18
N LYS A 140 13.32 -0.32 10.25
CA LYS A 140 11.86 -0.24 10.44
C LYS A 140 11.32 1.18 10.37
N ASP A 141 12.06 2.16 10.87
CA ASP A 141 11.63 3.56 10.91
C ASP A 141 11.30 4.13 9.53
N ILE A 142 12.04 3.70 8.49
CA ILE A 142 11.78 4.16 7.12
C ILE A 142 10.52 3.53 6.52
N LEU A 143 10.04 2.43 7.09
CA LEU A 143 8.87 1.68 6.62
C LEU A 143 7.54 2.13 7.26
N LYS A 144 7.59 2.93 8.34
CA LYS A 144 6.39 3.31 9.11
C LYS A 144 5.39 4.11 8.27
N PRO A 145 4.15 3.61 8.03
CA PRO A 145 3.10 4.43 7.45
C PRO A 145 2.57 5.42 8.50
N ASN A 146 2.20 6.64 8.08
CA ASN A 146 1.71 7.67 8.99
C ASN A 146 0.19 7.66 9.16
N GLY A 147 -0.52 6.93 8.30
CA GLY A 147 -1.97 6.72 8.35
C GLY A 147 -2.44 5.72 7.32
N MET A 148 -3.68 5.29 7.45
CA MET A 148 -4.36 4.41 6.49
C MET A 148 -5.72 4.98 6.11
N ILE A 149 -6.12 4.76 4.85
CA ILE A 149 -7.48 4.95 4.36
C ILE A 149 -7.93 3.59 3.81
N LEU A 150 -8.98 3.03 4.39
CA LEU A 150 -9.48 1.70 4.05
C LEU A 150 -10.90 1.84 3.48
N SER A 151 -11.02 1.69 2.17
CA SER A 151 -12.27 1.84 1.44
C SER A 151 -12.89 0.45 1.21
N TYR A 152 -14.04 0.16 1.85
CA TYR A 152 -14.72 -1.15 1.80
C TYR A 152 -13.76 -2.35 1.81
N PRO A 153 -12.83 -2.39 2.78
CA PRO A 153 -11.71 -3.32 2.74
C PRO A 153 -12.16 -4.77 2.95
N VAL A 154 -11.48 -5.70 2.32
CA VAL A 154 -11.45 -7.09 2.79
C VAL A 154 -10.59 -7.12 4.05
N ILE A 155 -11.06 -7.72 5.13
CA ILE A 155 -10.34 -7.75 6.43
C ILE A 155 -10.27 -9.17 6.99
N THR A 156 -11.43 -9.81 7.20
CA THR A 156 -11.54 -11.11 7.85
C THR A 156 -11.42 -12.28 6.88
N SER A 157 -10.76 -13.35 7.31
CA SER A 157 -10.81 -14.66 6.67
C SER A 157 -11.92 -15.56 7.24
N GLY A 158 -12.69 -15.07 8.23
CA GLY A 158 -13.73 -15.79 8.96
C GLY A 158 -15.01 -16.08 8.15
N GLU A 159 -16.15 -16.15 8.84
CA GLU A 159 -17.45 -16.53 8.25
C GLU A 159 -17.87 -15.61 7.09
N PHE A 160 -17.66 -14.29 7.25
CA PHE A 160 -18.05 -13.25 6.29
C PHE A 160 -16.95 -12.88 5.29
N ALA A 161 -15.94 -13.74 5.14
CA ALA A 161 -14.79 -13.47 4.28
C ALA A 161 -15.17 -13.39 2.79
N HIS A 162 -14.53 -12.47 2.08
CA HIS A 162 -14.46 -12.55 0.62
C HIS A 162 -13.49 -13.68 0.22
N ARG A 163 -13.97 -14.93 0.21
CA ARG A 163 -13.18 -16.16 -0.01
C ARG A 163 -12.28 -16.09 -1.25
N GLY A 164 -12.79 -15.49 -2.35
CA GLY A 164 -12.03 -15.35 -3.59
C GLY A 164 -10.71 -14.59 -3.40
N SER A 165 -10.69 -13.55 -2.58
CA SER A 165 -9.46 -12.80 -2.26
C SER A 165 -8.44 -13.67 -1.55
N PHE A 166 -8.84 -14.41 -0.53
CA PHE A 166 -7.92 -15.28 0.22
C PHE A 166 -7.43 -16.46 -0.63
N ASN A 167 -8.28 -17.05 -1.46
CA ASN A 167 -7.88 -18.11 -2.41
C ASN A 167 -6.80 -17.61 -3.38
N ASN A 168 -6.91 -16.36 -3.86
CA ASN A 168 -5.92 -15.77 -4.76
C ASN A 168 -4.64 -15.34 -4.03
N LEU A 169 -4.76 -14.79 -2.81
CA LEU A 169 -3.64 -14.33 -2.00
C LEU A 169 -2.77 -15.48 -1.48
N LEU A 170 -3.40 -16.58 -1.02
CA LEU A 170 -2.71 -17.67 -0.33
C LEU A 170 -2.40 -18.87 -1.23
N ARG A 171 -3.28 -19.19 -2.19
CA ARG A 171 -3.11 -20.31 -3.12
C ARG A 171 -2.70 -21.64 -2.42
N ASP A 172 -1.50 -22.13 -2.76
CA ASP A 172 -0.89 -23.33 -2.18
C ASP A 172 -0.46 -23.15 -0.71
N GLN A 173 -0.39 -21.91 -0.22
CA GLN A 173 -0.19 -21.57 1.18
C GLN A 173 -1.51 -21.46 1.97
N TYR A 174 -2.64 -21.90 1.41
CA TYR A 174 -3.96 -21.79 2.03
C TYR A 174 -4.11 -22.80 3.17
N THR A 175 -3.63 -22.39 4.36
CA THR A 175 -3.69 -23.14 5.61
C THR A 175 -4.48 -22.34 6.65
N GLU A 176 -4.94 -22.99 7.73
CA GLU A 176 -5.61 -22.30 8.83
C GLU A 176 -4.69 -21.25 9.49
N GLU A 177 -3.40 -21.56 9.64
CA GLU A 177 -2.41 -20.62 10.16
C GLU A 177 -2.30 -19.37 9.29
N MET A 178 -2.22 -19.53 7.97
CA MET A 178 -2.13 -18.39 7.05
C MET A 178 -3.44 -17.62 6.96
N LEU A 179 -4.59 -18.27 7.06
CA LEU A 179 -5.88 -17.60 7.17
C LEU A 179 -5.96 -16.78 8.47
N GLU A 180 -5.53 -17.34 9.60
CA GLU A 180 -5.46 -16.62 10.87
C GLU A 180 -4.52 -15.41 10.76
N LYS A 181 -3.32 -15.59 10.20
CA LYS A 181 -2.35 -14.53 10.02
C LYS A 181 -2.84 -13.40 9.11
N THR A 182 -3.59 -13.74 8.07
CA THR A 182 -4.12 -12.75 7.12
C THR A 182 -5.52 -12.24 7.47
N SER A 183 -6.09 -12.67 8.61
CA SER A 183 -7.32 -12.14 9.21
C SER A 183 -6.96 -10.93 10.07
N LEU A 184 -7.03 -9.76 9.48
CA LEU A 184 -6.35 -8.56 9.99
C LEU A 184 -6.97 -7.99 11.26
N GLU A 185 -8.24 -8.25 11.52
CA GLU A 185 -8.91 -7.90 12.77
C GLU A 185 -8.26 -8.58 14.00
N LYS A 186 -7.52 -9.68 13.76
CA LYS A 186 -6.81 -10.43 14.80
C LYS A 186 -5.36 -9.97 14.97
N GLN A 187 -4.85 -9.14 14.06
CA GLN A 187 -3.46 -8.68 14.02
C GLN A 187 -3.28 -7.27 14.56
N VAL A 188 -4.35 -6.61 15.01
CA VAL A 188 -4.30 -5.24 15.53
C VAL A 188 -3.39 -5.16 16.75
N ASN A 189 -2.45 -4.22 16.74
CA ASN A 189 -1.45 -4.01 17.78
C ASN A 189 -1.15 -2.51 17.97
N GLU A 190 -0.28 -2.18 18.91
CA GLU A 190 0.10 -0.79 19.24
C GLU A 190 0.85 -0.03 18.14
N TYR A 191 1.38 -0.73 17.15
CA TYR A 191 2.12 -0.13 16.02
C TYR A 191 1.21 0.27 14.86
N VAL A 192 -0.07 -0.15 14.89
CA VAL A 192 -1.03 0.17 13.82
C VAL A 192 -1.26 1.68 13.76
N PRO A 193 -1.06 2.33 12.57
CA PRO A 193 -1.28 3.76 12.43
C PRO A 193 -2.78 4.10 12.50
N ARG A 194 -3.08 5.40 12.66
CA ARG A 194 -4.46 5.87 12.58
C ARG A 194 -5.09 5.47 11.26
N ALA A 195 -6.34 5.02 11.31
CA ALA A 195 -7.08 4.58 10.14
C ALA A 195 -8.39 5.36 9.98
N PHE A 196 -8.69 5.74 8.75
CA PHE A 196 -10.04 6.09 8.31
C PHE A 196 -10.63 4.89 7.57
N ILE A 197 -11.78 4.42 8.02
CA ILE A 197 -12.45 3.24 7.44
C ILE A 197 -13.81 3.67 6.92
N TRP A 198 -14.09 3.35 5.68
CA TRP A 198 -15.37 3.57 5.04
C TRP A 198 -15.90 2.25 4.46
N HIS A 199 -17.21 1.98 4.67
CA HIS A 199 -17.86 0.76 4.17
C HIS A 199 -19.31 1.04 3.78
#